data_6b1fb43563875938f236e68a4ebb5f87
#
_entry.id   6b1fb43563875938f236e68a4ebb5f87
#
_cell.length_a   1.000
_cell.length_b   1.000
_cell.length_c   1.000
_cell.angle_alpha   90.00
_cell.angle_beta   90.00
_cell.angle_gamma   90.00
#
_symmetry.space_group_name_H-M   'P 1'
#
loop_
_entity.id
_entity.type
_entity.pdbx_description
1 polymer ?
#
loop_
_entity_poly.entity_id
_entity_poly.type
_entity_poly.pdbx_seq_one_letter_code
_entity_poly.pdbx_strand_id
1 'polypeptide(L)'
;MAYPNVDLLYLNEEDMIKAGVGDVVRCTECMEELLKILDKGDYRMGGDNGNSHGCMVTFPDHPEFPNMPANGPDRRFMAMPAYVGGRFDMAGMKWYGSNVENREVGLPRSILMMMLNDKKTGAPLSFMSANLLSAYRTAGIPGVGVKNLAIENAKVLGIVGPGVINTITIETFAALRPSLDTLKIKGRGKASIDRCIEYVKKKCPQFKNIIICDTLEECVKDSDILSFATSTPMGSGASAYPYVKKEWIKPGALFCLPGAASFDDSLLLNENTKLVVDNIKLYEAWAEEYPYPTFDMIYILGSKFMDLAHEGKMEKSRIHDLGAILNGKLPGRERDDQIILYSVGGMPVEDVAWGHDVYEYAMEHGIGTKLNLWKTPYLY
;
A
#
# COMPACT_ATOMS: atom_id res chain seq x y z
N MET A 1 15.13 43.29 -4.39
CA MET A 1 14.91 42.05 -5.16
C MET A 1 13.43 41.85 -5.33
N ALA A 2 12.94 41.49 -6.53
CA ALA A 2 11.55 41.16 -6.71
C ALA A 2 11.33 39.74 -6.12
N TYR A 3 10.30 39.58 -5.31
CA TYR A 3 9.93 38.27 -4.79
C TYR A 3 9.34 37.43 -5.91
N PRO A 4 9.69 36.14 -6.03
CA PRO A 4 9.17 35.30 -7.09
C PRO A 4 7.68 35.06 -6.92
N ASN A 5 6.97 35.07 -8.04
CA ASN A 5 5.61 34.58 -8.13
C ASN A 5 5.60 33.08 -7.76
N VAL A 6 4.63 32.63 -6.98
CA VAL A 6 4.45 31.22 -6.65
C VAL A 6 3.15 30.71 -7.25
N ASP A 7 3.31 29.81 -8.19
CA ASP A 7 2.22 29.09 -8.83
C ASP A 7 2.33 27.61 -8.52
N LEU A 8 1.20 26.91 -8.56
CA LEU A 8 1.13 25.46 -8.42
C LEU A 8 0.19 24.85 -9.47
N LEU A 9 0.39 23.60 -9.81
CA LEU A 9 -0.48 22.85 -10.69
C LEU A 9 -1.57 22.15 -9.88
N TYR A 10 -2.84 22.42 -10.18
CA TYR A 10 -3.96 21.67 -9.64
C TYR A 10 -4.37 20.56 -10.60
N LEU A 11 -4.47 19.33 -10.09
CA LEU A 11 -4.92 18.16 -10.83
C LEU A 11 -6.16 17.56 -10.13
N ASN A 12 -7.32 17.70 -10.76
CA ASN A 12 -8.52 16.98 -10.32
C ASN A 12 -8.45 15.49 -10.72
N GLU A 13 -9.46 14.69 -10.38
CA GLU A 13 -9.44 13.24 -10.66
C GLU A 13 -9.38 12.93 -12.15
N GLU A 14 -10.07 13.71 -13.00
CA GLU A 14 -10.04 13.54 -14.46
C GLU A 14 -8.66 13.88 -15.04
N ASP A 15 -8.00 14.90 -14.52
CA ASP A 15 -6.62 15.25 -14.89
C ASP A 15 -5.65 14.16 -14.47
N MET A 16 -5.81 13.59 -13.27
CA MET A 16 -5.02 12.44 -12.81
C MET A 16 -5.17 11.23 -13.74
N ILE A 17 -6.40 10.95 -14.21
CA ILE A 17 -6.65 9.87 -15.18
C ILE A 17 -5.94 10.15 -16.52
N LYS A 18 -6.04 11.37 -17.05
CA LYS A 18 -5.36 11.79 -18.29
C LYS A 18 -3.84 11.73 -18.15
N ALA A 19 -3.32 12.04 -16.96
CA ALA A 19 -1.90 11.94 -16.64
C ALA A 19 -1.40 10.51 -16.38
N GLY A 20 -2.29 9.52 -16.55
CA GLY A 20 -1.91 8.11 -16.51
C GLY A 20 -1.76 7.54 -15.10
N VAL A 21 -2.45 8.10 -14.08
CA VAL A 21 -2.44 7.57 -12.70
C VAL A 21 -2.84 6.10 -12.61
N GLY A 22 -3.61 5.60 -13.59
CA GLY A 22 -4.09 4.22 -13.67
C GLY A 22 -3.19 3.27 -14.46
N ASP A 23 -2.01 3.68 -14.88
CA ASP A 23 -1.04 2.79 -15.55
C ASP A 23 -0.35 1.89 -14.52
N VAL A 24 -0.85 0.66 -14.39
CA VAL A 24 -0.37 -0.31 -13.38
C VAL A 24 1.06 -0.76 -13.61
N VAL A 25 1.53 -0.80 -14.86
CA VAL A 25 2.89 -1.21 -15.19
C VAL A 25 3.87 -0.10 -14.81
N ARG A 26 3.63 1.12 -15.29
CA ARG A 26 4.44 2.31 -14.95
C ARG A 26 4.45 2.57 -13.45
N CYS A 27 3.31 2.42 -12.77
CA CYS A 27 3.23 2.55 -11.32
C CYS A 27 4.09 1.49 -10.60
N THR A 28 4.06 0.24 -11.05
CA THR A 28 4.89 -0.82 -10.47
C THR A 28 6.38 -0.57 -10.70
N GLU A 29 6.78 -0.09 -11.87
CA GLU A 29 8.17 0.29 -12.17
C GLU A 29 8.63 1.45 -11.28
N CYS A 30 7.79 2.47 -11.09
CA CYS A 30 8.03 3.56 -10.15
C CYS A 30 8.23 3.05 -8.71
N MET A 31 7.38 2.14 -8.25
CA MET A 31 7.50 1.52 -6.92
C MET A 31 8.76 0.65 -6.79
N GLU A 32 9.13 -0.08 -7.83
CA GLU A 32 10.37 -0.88 -7.84
C GLU A 32 11.61 0.02 -7.68
N GLU A 33 11.66 1.12 -8.40
CA GLU A 33 12.75 2.10 -8.28
C GLU A 33 12.77 2.76 -6.91
N LEU A 34 11.59 3.14 -6.38
CA LEU A 34 11.47 3.67 -5.03
C LEU A 34 12.05 2.70 -3.98
N LEU A 35 11.67 1.43 -4.01
CA LEU A 35 12.17 0.44 -3.04
C LEU A 35 13.71 0.31 -3.09
N LYS A 36 14.31 0.40 -4.28
CA LYS A 36 15.78 0.44 -4.43
C LYS A 36 16.41 1.67 -3.79
N ILE A 37 15.71 2.82 -3.80
CA ILE A 37 16.15 4.06 -3.15
C ILE A 37 16.02 3.96 -1.62
N LEU A 38 14.91 3.35 -1.13
CA LEU A 38 14.69 3.15 0.29
C LEU A 38 15.78 2.29 0.93
N ASP A 39 16.19 1.21 0.28
CA ASP A 39 17.32 0.37 0.73
C ASP A 39 18.66 1.13 0.81
N LYS A 40 18.83 2.20 0.02
CA LYS A 40 19.99 3.11 0.10
C LYS A 40 19.86 4.16 1.21
N GLY A 41 18.69 4.31 1.81
CA GLY A 41 18.41 5.29 2.87
C GLY A 41 18.21 6.73 2.38
N ASP A 42 18.04 6.94 1.06
CA ASP A 42 17.86 8.27 0.48
C ASP A 42 16.40 8.71 0.50
N TYR A 43 15.83 8.77 1.69
CA TYR A 43 14.46 9.22 1.96
C TYR A 43 14.30 9.69 3.42
N ARG A 44 13.20 10.36 3.69
CA ARG A 44 12.71 10.66 5.05
C ARG A 44 11.19 10.59 5.08
N MET A 45 10.65 10.02 6.15
CA MET A 45 9.22 10.12 6.49
C MET A 45 9.06 10.95 7.76
N GLY A 46 7.83 11.15 8.21
CA GLY A 46 7.54 11.86 9.46
C GLY A 46 8.05 11.11 10.71
N GLY A 47 7.77 11.68 11.88
CA GLY A 47 8.19 11.16 13.18
C GLY A 47 9.66 11.44 13.53
N ASP A 48 10.02 11.28 14.80
CA ASP A 48 11.37 11.54 15.31
C ASP A 48 12.42 10.58 14.71
N ASN A 49 11.98 9.35 14.40
CA ASN A 49 12.82 8.34 13.75
C ASN A 49 12.96 8.50 12.24
N GLY A 50 12.21 9.43 11.62
CA GLY A 50 12.21 9.66 10.16
C GLY A 50 11.63 8.52 9.33
N ASN A 51 10.89 7.58 9.96
CA ASN A 51 10.33 6.37 9.34
C ASN A 51 8.86 6.13 9.71
N SER A 52 8.20 7.07 10.39
CA SER A 52 6.81 6.96 10.78
C SER A 52 5.87 6.92 9.57
N HIS A 53 4.86 6.07 9.65
CA HIS A 53 3.81 5.98 8.62
C HIS A 53 3.04 7.29 8.44
N GLY A 54 2.90 8.10 9.49
CA GLY A 54 2.22 9.38 9.48
C GLY A 54 1.66 9.77 10.84
N CYS A 55 0.99 10.91 10.90
CA CYS A 55 0.37 11.47 12.11
C CYS A 55 -1.14 11.53 11.95
N MET A 56 -1.87 11.02 12.96
CA MET A 56 -3.33 10.97 12.95
C MET A 56 -3.96 11.97 13.93
N VAL A 57 -5.08 12.56 13.51
CA VAL A 57 -6.07 13.17 14.40
C VAL A 57 -7.21 12.18 14.55
N THR A 58 -7.43 11.70 15.77
CA THR A 58 -8.53 10.83 16.16
C THR A 58 -9.45 11.52 17.15
N PHE A 59 -10.61 10.96 17.41
CA PHE A 59 -11.61 11.54 18.29
C PHE A 59 -11.88 10.62 19.50
N PRO A 60 -12.22 11.17 20.68
CA PRO A 60 -12.55 10.36 21.84
C PRO A 60 -13.93 9.69 21.66
N ASP A 61 -14.15 8.57 22.35
CA ASP A 61 -15.45 7.88 22.35
C ASP A 61 -16.56 8.74 22.96
N HIS A 62 -16.20 9.57 23.94
CA HIS A 62 -17.09 10.49 24.66
C HIS A 62 -16.51 11.90 24.60
N PRO A 63 -16.83 12.70 23.56
CA PRO A 63 -16.33 14.05 23.45
C PRO A 63 -16.95 14.97 24.51
N GLU A 64 -16.10 15.80 25.13
CA GLU A 64 -16.54 16.78 26.13
C GLU A 64 -17.22 18.03 25.52
N PHE A 65 -16.98 18.26 24.21
CA PHE A 65 -17.50 19.43 23.50
C PHE A 65 -18.59 19.03 22.51
N PRO A 66 -19.72 19.79 22.46
CA PRO A 66 -20.89 19.37 21.68
C PRO A 66 -20.67 19.31 20.15
N ASN A 67 -19.69 20.04 19.64
CA ASN A 67 -19.35 20.04 18.20
C ASN A 67 -18.17 19.13 17.85
N MET A 68 -17.55 18.49 18.83
CA MET A 68 -16.48 17.55 18.60
C MET A 68 -17.09 16.21 18.15
N PRO A 69 -16.69 15.64 17.02
CA PRO A 69 -17.17 14.33 16.62
C PRO A 69 -16.77 13.27 17.65
N ALA A 70 -17.65 12.32 17.91
CA ALA A 70 -17.26 11.11 18.62
C ALA A 70 -16.40 10.20 17.73
N ASN A 71 -15.58 9.36 18.36
CA ASN A 71 -14.93 8.26 17.66
C ASN A 71 -15.95 7.42 16.88
N GLY A 72 -15.51 6.83 15.78
CA GLY A 72 -16.35 6.00 14.93
C GLY A 72 -15.49 5.10 14.06
N PRO A 73 -16.11 4.13 13.36
CA PRO A 73 -15.36 3.21 12.53
C PRO A 73 -14.52 3.95 11.48
N ASP A 74 -13.20 3.89 11.65
CA ASP A 74 -12.23 4.52 10.74
C ASP A 74 -12.37 6.06 10.63
N ARG A 75 -12.94 6.73 11.64
CA ARG A 75 -13.07 8.19 11.68
C ARG A 75 -11.77 8.82 12.14
N ARG A 76 -11.02 9.41 11.19
CA ARG A 76 -9.75 10.08 11.46
C ARG A 76 -9.39 11.05 10.36
N PHE A 77 -8.44 11.94 10.65
CA PHE A 77 -7.63 12.64 9.65
C PHE A 77 -6.20 12.16 9.75
N MET A 78 -5.48 12.14 8.63
CA MET A 78 -4.10 11.66 8.61
C MET A 78 -3.22 12.49 7.68
N ALA A 79 -2.07 12.90 8.19
CA ALA A 79 -0.97 13.51 7.45
C ALA A 79 0.14 12.49 7.24
N MET A 80 0.59 12.35 6.00
CA MET A 80 1.64 11.42 5.61
C MET A 80 2.74 12.17 4.84
N PRO A 81 3.61 12.93 5.54
CA PRO A 81 4.69 13.68 4.92
C PRO A 81 5.87 12.78 4.60
N ALA A 82 6.56 13.08 3.47
CA ALA A 82 7.79 12.42 3.10
C ALA A 82 8.68 13.26 2.17
N TYR A 83 9.96 12.90 2.13
CA TYR A 83 10.92 13.24 1.10
C TYR A 83 11.46 11.96 0.47
N VAL A 84 11.59 11.95 -0.84
CA VAL A 84 12.21 10.88 -1.62
C VAL A 84 13.34 11.46 -2.45
N GLY A 85 14.53 10.88 -2.32
CA GLY A 85 15.70 11.24 -3.11
C GLY A 85 15.77 10.55 -4.47
N GLY A 86 16.99 10.25 -4.92
CA GLY A 86 17.24 9.67 -6.24
C GLY A 86 16.69 10.56 -7.35
N ARG A 87 16.05 9.97 -8.37
CA ARG A 87 15.47 10.75 -9.48
C ARG A 87 14.25 11.58 -9.09
N PHE A 88 13.57 11.21 -8.01
CA PHE A 88 12.37 11.92 -7.58
C PHE A 88 12.72 13.27 -6.97
N ASP A 89 13.70 13.30 -6.07
CA ASP A 89 14.24 14.51 -5.44
C ASP A 89 13.15 15.49 -4.96
N MET A 90 12.08 14.95 -4.34
CA MET A 90 10.81 15.62 -4.09
C MET A 90 10.35 15.45 -2.65
N ALA A 91 9.85 16.53 -2.07
CA ALA A 91 9.07 16.48 -0.82
C ALA A 91 7.57 16.54 -1.10
N GLY A 92 6.77 16.03 -0.19
CA GLY A 92 5.32 16.09 -0.33
C GLY A 92 4.56 15.53 0.86
N MET A 93 3.25 15.62 0.79
CA MET A 93 2.37 15.12 1.84
C MET A 93 1.04 14.66 1.25
N LYS A 94 0.64 13.43 1.60
CA LYS A 94 -0.75 13.02 1.47
C LYS A 94 -1.50 13.41 2.73
N TRP A 95 -2.63 14.11 2.55
CA TRP A 95 -3.59 14.42 3.60
C TRP A 95 -4.94 13.81 3.28
N TYR A 96 -5.59 13.18 4.27
CA TYR A 96 -6.93 12.66 4.06
C TYR A 96 -7.80 12.61 5.32
N GLY A 97 -9.12 12.74 5.11
CA GLY A 97 -10.14 12.36 6.08
C GLY A 97 -10.74 11.00 5.74
N SER A 98 -11.05 10.20 6.74
CA SER A 98 -11.67 8.88 6.60
C SER A 98 -12.83 8.72 7.57
N ASN A 99 -13.95 8.18 7.08
CA ASN A 99 -15.11 7.80 7.88
C ASN A 99 -15.95 6.78 7.08
N VAL A 100 -16.25 5.64 7.67
CA VAL A 100 -17.06 4.59 7.03
C VAL A 100 -18.48 5.08 6.72
N GLU A 101 -19.03 5.97 7.54
CA GLU A 101 -20.37 6.55 7.38
C GLU A 101 -20.51 7.46 6.14
N ASN A 102 -19.41 7.90 5.53
CA ASN A 102 -19.46 8.66 4.27
C ASN A 102 -20.25 7.95 3.17
N ARG A 103 -20.30 6.62 3.21
CA ARG A 103 -21.04 5.80 2.24
C ARG A 103 -22.55 6.03 2.31
N GLU A 104 -23.07 6.43 3.46
CA GLU A 104 -24.50 6.72 3.68
C GLU A 104 -24.95 7.96 2.94
N VAL A 105 -24.00 8.88 2.69
CA VAL A 105 -24.23 10.12 1.93
C VAL A 105 -23.60 10.10 0.53
N GLY A 106 -23.24 8.90 0.03
CA GLY A 106 -22.72 8.73 -1.33
C GLY A 106 -21.26 9.13 -1.53
N LEU A 107 -20.51 9.42 -0.45
CA LEU A 107 -19.09 9.74 -0.51
C LEU A 107 -18.22 8.48 -0.34
N PRO A 108 -17.00 8.47 -0.88
CA PRO A 108 -16.06 7.40 -0.58
C PRO A 108 -15.66 7.42 0.90
N ARG A 109 -15.30 6.25 1.44
CA ARG A 109 -14.85 6.12 2.84
C ARG A 109 -13.75 7.13 3.20
N SER A 110 -12.82 7.36 2.29
CA SER A 110 -11.71 8.30 2.47
C SER A 110 -11.65 9.26 1.29
N ILE A 111 -11.34 10.51 1.56
CA ILE A 111 -11.12 11.56 0.55
C ILE A 111 -9.69 12.03 0.73
N LEU A 112 -8.87 11.78 -0.29
CA LEU A 112 -7.43 11.94 -0.23
C LEU A 112 -6.98 13.05 -1.17
N MET A 113 -6.00 13.81 -0.69
CA MET A 113 -5.33 14.88 -1.42
C MET A 113 -3.82 14.69 -1.29
N MET A 114 -3.08 15.08 -2.33
CA MET A 114 -1.62 15.04 -2.35
C MET A 114 -1.07 16.41 -2.70
N MET A 115 -0.06 16.86 -1.97
CA MET A 115 0.72 18.05 -2.26
C MET A 115 2.17 17.69 -2.48
N LEU A 116 2.79 18.21 -3.55
CA LEU A 116 4.21 18.13 -3.80
C LEU A 116 4.85 19.51 -3.60
N ASN A 117 6.06 19.52 -3.05
CA ASN A 117 6.80 20.72 -2.72
C ASN A 117 8.23 20.65 -3.25
N ASP A 118 8.73 21.79 -3.69
CA ASP A 118 10.16 21.97 -3.90
C ASP A 118 10.92 21.86 -2.57
N LYS A 119 11.84 20.93 -2.50
CA LYS A 119 12.59 20.59 -1.26
C LYS A 119 13.46 21.71 -0.71
N LYS A 120 13.89 22.66 -1.57
CA LYS A 120 14.83 23.73 -1.18
C LYS A 120 14.10 24.96 -0.65
N THR A 121 13.00 25.30 -1.31
CA THR A 121 12.25 26.53 -1.02
C THR A 121 10.99 26.27 -0.19
N GLY A 122 10.48 25.03 -0.18
CA GLY A 122 9.19 24.67 0.38
C GLY A 122 8.00 25.11 -0.48
N ALA A 123 8.23 25.73 -1.64
CA ALA A 123 7.15 26.19 -2.51
C ALA A 123 6.29 25.02 -2.98
N PRO A 124 4.94 25.13 -2.97
CA PRO A 124 4.07 24.10 -3.53
C PRO A 124 4.26 24.03 -5.05
N LEU A 125 4.43 22.83 -5.56
CA LEU A 125 4.52 22.52 -7.00
C LEU A 125 3.19 22.04 -7.54
N SER A 126 2.49 21.20 -6.78
CA SER A 126 1.17 20.71 -7.17
C SER A 126 0.27 20.44 -5.97
N PHE A 127 -1.05 20.48 -6.24
CA PHE A 127 -2.10 19.97 -5.38
C PHE A 127 -3.02 19.09 -6.20
N MET A 128 -3.19 17.82 -5.81
CA MET A 128 -3.86 16.83 -6.65
C MET A 128 -4.83 15.92 -5.90
N SER A 129 -5.85 15.44 -6.61
CA SER A 129 -6.71 14.36 -6.13
C SER A 129 -5.89 13.09 -5.93
N ALA A 130 -6.03 12.42 -4.78
CA ALA A 130 -5.18 11.31 -4.43
C ALA A 130 -5.91 9.98 -4.17
N ASN A 131 -7.21 9.88 -4.39
CA ASN A 131 -7.94 8.61 -4.23
C ASN A 131 -7.40 7.53 -5.17
N LEU A 132 -7.31 7.83 -6.47
CA LEU A 132 -6.73 6.92 -7.45
C LEU A 132 -5.23 6.73 -7.23
N LEU A 133 -4.49 7.81 -7.03
CA LEU A 133 -3.05 7.76 -6.77
C LEU A 133 -2.71 6.79 -5.64
N SER A 134 -3.37 6.94 -4.49
CA SER A 134 -3.17 6.08 -3.34
C SER A 134 -3.58 4.62 -3.59
N ALA A 135 -4.65 4.39 -4.36
CA ALA A 135 -5.11 3.04 -4.68
C ALA A 135 -4.13 2.32 -5.62
N TYR A 136 -3.66 2.99 -6.67
CA TYR A 136 -2.73 2.39 -7.63
C TYR A 136 -1.34 2.16 -7.04
N ARG A 137 -0.77 3.10 -6.26
CA ARG A 137 0.53 2.87 -5.62
C ARG A 137 0.45 1.74 -4.58
N THR A 138 -0.70 1.60 -3.87
CA THR A 138 -0.90 0.51 -2.91
C THR A 138 -0.98 -0.86 -3.58
N ALA A 139 -1.44 -0.93 -4.82
CA ALA A 139 -1.39 -2.15 -5.63
C ALA A 139 -0.02 -2.34 -6.32
N GLY A 140 0.70 -1.27 -6.61
CA GLY A 140 2.03 -1.29 -7.23
C GLY A 140 3.09 -1.96 -6.36
N ILE A 141 3.10 -1.71 -5.05
CA ILE A 141 4.06 -2.34 -4.12
C ILE A 141 3.93 -3.87 -4.10
N PRO A 142 2.74 -4.48 -3.87
CA PRO A 142 2.58 -5.92 -4.06
C PRO A 142 2.93 -6.38 -5.48
N GLY A 143 2.68 -5.54 -6.50
CA GLY A 143 3.09 -5.77 -7.88
C GLY A 143 4.59 -6.01 -8.04
N VAL A 144 5.42 -5.20 -7.35
CA VAL A 144 6.88 -5.41 -7.33
C VAL A 144 7.22 -6.79 -6.75
N GLY A 145 6.52 -7.19 -5.67
CA GLY A 145 6.67 -8.54 -5.10
C GLY A 145 6.31 -9.63 -6.09
N VAL A 146 5.19 -9.51 -6.80
CA VAL A 146 4.78 -10.50 -7.83
C VAL A 146 5.79 -10.55 -8.97
N LYS A 147 6.25 -9.41 -9.45
CA LYS A 147 7.25 -9.34 -10.54
C LYS A 147 8.55 -10.06 -10.18
N ASN A 148 9.00 -9.99 -8.94
CA ASN A 148 10.32 -10.45 -8.53
C ASN A 148 10.34 -11.74 -7.69
N LEU A 149 9.20 -12.10 -7.05
CA LEU A 149 9.14 -13.20 -6.08
C LEU A 149 8.16 -14.32 -6.45
N ALA A 150 7.19 -14.07 -7.36
CA ALA A 150 6.26 -15.11 -7.77
C ALA A 150 6.95 -16.17 -8.66
N ILE A 151 6.46 -17.41 -8.62
CA ILE A 151 6.86 -18.43 -9.60
C ILE A 151 6.49 -17.96 -11.01
N GLU A 152 7.33 -18.27 -11.99
CA GLU A 152 7.19 -17.76 -13.35
C GLU A 152 5.86 -18.16 -13.99
N ASN A 153 5.47 -19.42 -13.84
CA ASN A 153 4.26 -19.99 -14.45
C ASN A 153 3.05 -19.99 -13.52
N ALA A 154 2.93 -19.00 -12.61
CA ALA A 154 1.77 -18.87 -11.75
C ALA A 154 0.47 -18.80 -12.57
N LYS A 155 -0.55 -19.59 -12.19
CA LYS A 155 -1.84 -19.72 -12.89
C LYS A 155 -3.01 -19.20 -12.08
N VAL A 156 -2.96 -19.39 -10.76
CA VAL A 156 -4.10 -19.15 -9.87
C VAL A 156 -3.81 -17.98 -8.94
N LEU A 157 -4.66 -16.96 -9.01
CA LEU A 157 -4.67 -15.82 -8.11
C LEU A 157 -5.81 -15.94 -7.11
N GLY A 158 -5.50 -15.93 -5.82
CA GLY A 158 -6.48 -15.88 -4.72
C GLY A 158 -6.58 -14.47 -4.12
N ILE A 159 -7.80 -13.95 -4.02
CA ILE A 159 -8.07 -12.61 -3.48
C ILE A 159 -8.98 -12.71 -2.26
N VAL A 160 -8.53 -12.14 -1.15
CA VAL A 160 -9.30 -12.03 0.09
C VAL A 160 -9.61 -10.56 0.37
N GLY A 161 -10.89 -10.20 0.29
CA GLY A 161 -11.39 -8.83 0.40
C GLY A 161 -11.42 -8.09 -0.95
N PRO A 162 -12.47 -8.27 -1.79
CA PRO A 162 -12.59 -7.66 -3.12
C PRO A 162 -13.05 -6.18 -3.02
N GLY A 163 -12.26 -5.37 -2.34
CA GLY A 163 -12.39 -3.91 -2.26
C GLY A 163 -11.60 -3.22 -3.38
N VAL A 164 -11.58 -1.87 -3.37
CA VAL A 164 -10.87 -1.05 -4.38
C VAL A 164 -9.41 -1.48 -4.53
N ILE A 165 -8.68 -1.66 -3.44
CA ILE A 165 -7.25 -2.03 -3.47
C ILE A 165 -7.07 -3.37 -4.19
N ASN A 166 -7.76 -4.44 -3.76
CA ASN A 166 -7.62 -5.74 -4.41
C ASN A 166 -8.16 -5.77 -5.85
N THR A 167 -9.15 -4.95 -6.20
CA THR A 167 -9.62 -4.84 -7.58
C THR A 167 -8.50 -4.32 -8.51
N ILE A 168 -7.77 -3.29 -8.08
CA ILE A 168 -6.61 -2.76 -8.81
C ILE A 168 -5.41 -3.74 -8.74
N THR A 169 -5.22 -4.41 -7.60
CA THR A 169 -4.18 -5.43 -7.43
C THR A 169 -4.36 -6.59 -8.43
N ILE A 170 -5.60 -7.01 -8.71
CA ILE A 170 -5.88 -8.03 -9.75
C ILE A 170 -5.40 -7.53 -11.13
N GLU A 171 -5.72 -6.30 -11.51
CA GLU A 171 -5.27 -5.70 -12.78
C GLU A 171 -3.74 -5.63 -12.84
N THR A 172 -3.11 -5.18 -11.75
CA THR A 172 -1.64 -5.11 -11.63
C THR A 172 -1.00 -6.48 -11.80
N PHE A 173 -1.47 -7.49 -11.06
CA PHE A 173 -0.90 -8.84 -11.12
C PHE A 173 -1.13 -9.50 -12.48
N ALA A 174 -2.30 -9.26 -13.08
CA ALA A 174 -2.62 -9.73 -14.41
C ALA A 174 -1.67 -9.16 -15.49
N ALA A 175 -1.35 -7.87 -15.39
CA ALA A 175 -0.40 -7.23 -16.30
C ALA A 175 1.04 -7.78 -16.13
N LEU A 176 1.46 -8.07 -14.89
CA LEU A 176 2.81 -8.53 -14.55
C LEU A 176 3.01 -10.04 -14.72
N ARG A 177 1.94 -10.82 -14.67
CA ARG A 177 1.93 -12.29 -14.83
C ARG A 177 0.84 -12.71 -15.82
N PRO A 178 1.08 -12.58 -17.13
CA PRO A 178 0.11 -12.96 -18.16
C PRO A 178 -0.28 -14.44 -18.14
N SER A 179 0.47 -15.27 -17.43
CA SER A 179 0.18 -16.69 -17.22
C SER A 179 -1.01 -16.96 -16.30
N LEU A 180 -1.44 -15.96 -15.50
CA LEU A 180 -2.61 -16.06 -14.63
C LEU A 180 -3.89 -16.22 -15.47
N ASP A 181 -4.64 -17.29 -15.25
CA ASP A 181 -5.88 -17.59 -15.98
C ASP A 181 -7.07 -17.90 -15.07
N THR A 182 -6.83 -18.12 -13.79
CA THR A 182 -7.84 -18.47 -12.78
C THR A 182 -7.78 -17.48 -11.62
N LEU A 183 -8.95 -16.89 -11.29
CA LEU A 183 -9.13 -15.95 -10.19
C LEU A 183 -10.08 -16.56 -9.16
N LYS A 184 -9.63 -16.68 -7.92
CA LYS A 184 -10.45 -17.07 -6.76
C LYS A 184 -10.73 -15.84 -5.91
N ILE A 185 -11.99 -15.61 -5.53
CA ILE A 185 -12.40 -14.45 -4.77
C ILE A 185 -13.11 -14.86 -3.50
N LYS A 186 -12.58 -14.45 -2.35
CA LYS A 186 -13.23 -14.52 -1.04
C LYS A 186 -13.63 -13.13 -0.58
N GLY A 187 -14.91 -12.89 -0.39
CA GLY A 187 -15.47 -11.64 0.13
C GLY A 187 -16.68 -11.90 1.03
N ARG A 188 -17.09 -10.91 1.83
CA ARG A 188 -18.27 -10.99 2.68
C ARG A 188 -19.54 -10.47 2.00
N GLY A 189 -19.41 -9.45 1.16
CA GLY A 189 -20.55 -8.74 0.56
C GLY A 189 -20.69 -9.02 -0.94
N LYS A 190 -21.86 -9.52 -1.35
CA LYS A 190 -22.18 -9.82 -2.76
C LYS A 190 -21.90 -8.63 -3.67
N ALA A 191 -22.36 -7.43 -3.31
CA ALA A 191 -22.20 -6.23 -4.12
C ALA A 191 -20.72 -5.84 -4.38
N SER A 192 -19.80 -6.10 -3.44
CA SER A 192 -18.38 -5.86 -3.66
C SER A 192 -17.73 -6.90 -4.55
N ILE A 193 -18.17 -8.16 -4.43
CA ILE A 193 -17.73 -9.25 -5.31
C ILE A 193 -18.19 -8.98 -6.74
N ASP A 194 -19.46 -8.63 -6.93
CA ASP A 194 -20.05 -8.37 -8.26
C ASP A 194 -19.30 -7.22 -8.97
N ARG A 195 -19.08 -6.10 -8.28
CA ARG A 195 -18.29 -4.95 -8.84
C ARG A 195 -16.87 -5.36 -9.21
N CYS A 196 -16.21 -6.14 -8.37
CA CYS A 196 -14.87 -6.63 -8.64
C CYS A 196 -14.86 -7.52 -9.91
N ILE A 197 -15.80 -8.46 -10.02
CA ILE A 197 -15.93 -9.34 -11.18
C ILE A 197 -16.21 -8.54 -12.46
N GLU A 198 -17.11 -7.55 -12.41
CA GLU A 198 -17.41 -6.68 -13.54
C GLU A 198 -16.16 -5.94 -14.04
N TYR A 199 -15.40 -5.37 -13.10
CA TYR A 199 -14.12 -4.72 -13.42
C TYR A 199 -13.12 -5.67 -14.06
N VAL A 200 -12.92 -6.85 -13.45
CA VAL A 200 -11.99 -7.86 -13.93
C VAL A 200 -12.34 -8.35 -15.34
N LYS A 201 -13.61 -8.63 -15.61
CA LYS A 201 -14.08 -9.02 -16.95
C LYS A 201 -13.76 -7.97 -18.02
N LYS A 202 -13.80 -6.69 -17.66
CA LYS A 202 -13.49 -5.58 -18.56
C LYS A 202 -11.99 -5.36 -18.77
N LYS A 203 -11.19 -5.51 -17.70
CA LYS A 203 -9.79 -5.10 -17.67
C LYS A 203 -8.80 -6.26 -17.81
N CYS A 204 -9.18 -7.47 -17.39
CA CYS A 204 -8.27 -8.60 -17.27
C CYS A 204 -8.85 -9.84 -18.00
N PRO A 205 -8.97 -9.81 -19.33
CA PRO A 205 -9.63 -10.86 -20.12
C PRO A 205 -8.90 -12.21 -20.11
N GLN A 206 -7.65 -12.26 -19.60
CA GLN A 206 -6.91 -13.51 -19.41
C GLN A 206 -7.50 -14.42 -18.33
N PHE A 207 -8.26 -13.88 -17.35
CA PHE A 207 -8.94 -14.71 -16.36
C PHE A 207 -10.14 -15.42 -16.98
N LYS A 208 -9.91 -16.65 -17.44
CA LYS A 208 -10.93 -17.53 -18.05
C LYS A 208 -11.85 -18.13 -16.99
N ASN A 209 -11.31 -18.36 -15.79
CA ASN A 209 -12.02 -18.96 -14.68
C ASN A 209 -12.08 -17.95 -13.52
N ILE A 210 -13.30 -17.56 -13.11
CA ILE A 210 -13.53 -16.73 -11.93
C ILE A 210 -14.38 -17.53 -10.95
N ILE A 211 -13.82 -17.84 -9.79
CA ILE A 211 -14.40 -18.70 -8.75
C ILE A 211 -14.70 -17.86 -7.51
N ILE A 212 -15.95 -17.82 -7.10
CA ILE A 212 -16.33 -17.21 -5.83
C ILE A 212 -16.20 -18.30 -4.76
N CYS A 213 -15.35 -18.05 -3.75
CA CYS A 213 -15.07 -19.01 -2.69
C CYS A 213 -15.98 -18.77 -1.48
N ASP A 214 -16.60 -19.83 -0.97
CA ASP A 214 -17.42 -19.78 0.24
C ASP A 214 -16.56 -19.73 1.51
N THR A 215 -15.36 -20.32 1.49
CA THR A 215 -14.44 -20.37 2.61
C THR A 215 -13.08 -19.73 2.27
N LEU A 216 -12.33 -19.36 3.30
CA LEU A 216 -10.95 -18.92 3.15
C LEU A 216 -10.06 -20.05 2.62
N GLU A 217 -10.28 -21.28 3.10
CA GLU A 217 -9.57 -22.47 2.65
C GLU A 217 -9.66 -22.66 1.14
N GLU A 218 -10.87 -22.61 0.56
CA GLU A 218 -11.07 -22.72 -0.89
C GLU A 218 -10.29 -21.65 -1.68
N CYS A 219 -10.22 -20.43 -1.13
CA CYS A 219 -9.49 -19.34 -1.77
C CYS A 219 -7.96 -19.56 -1.70
N VAL A 220 -7.47 -20.12 -0.58
CA VAL A 220 -6.04 -20.34 -0.36
C VAL A 220 -5.53 -21.57 -1.08
N LYS A 221 -6.26 -22.70 -1.01
CA LYS A 221 -5.85 -23.96 -1.64
C LYS A 221 -5.55 -23.79 -3.13
N ASP A 222 -4.44 -24.37 -3.57
CA ASP A 222 -3.98 -24.39 -4.96
C ASP A 222 -3.73 -23.00 -5.59
N SER A 223 -3.75 -21.94 -4.82
CA SER A 223 -3.41 -20.59 -5.29
C SER A 223 -1.90 -20.39 -5.31
N ASP A 224 -1.38 -19.88 -6.44
CA ASP A 224 0.04 -19.58 -6.63
C ASP A 224 0.42 -18.22 -6.04
N ILE A 225 -0.49 -17.26 -6.19
CA ILE A 225 -0.35 -15.90 -5.66
C ILE A 225 -1.62 -15.57 -4.87
N LEU A 226 -1.45 -14.95 -3.70
CA LEU A 226 -2.56 -14.51 -2.86
C LEU A 226 -2.41 -13.05 -2.48
N SER A 227 -3.52 -12.31 -2.43
CA SER A 227 -3.54 -10.95 -1.89
C SER A 227 -4.66 -10.78 -0.88
N PHE A 228 -4.31 -10.24 0.30
CA PHE A 228 -5.23 -9.96 1.39
C PHE A 228 -5.33 -8.45 1.61
N ALA A 229 -6.51 -7.88 1.38
CA ALA A 229 -6.81 -6.47 1.63
C ALA A 229 -8.21 -6.32 2.26
N THR A 230 -8.37 -6.89 3.45
CA THR A 230 -9.60 -6.80 4.23
C THR A 230 -9.63 -5.52 5.06
N SER A 231 -10.83 -4.99 5.30
CA SER A 231 -11.02 -3.88 6.25
C SER A 231 -10.94 -4.44 7.67
N THR A 232 -9.86 -4.14 8.37
CA THR A 232 -9.60 -4.54 9.75
C THR A 232 -9.29 -3.27 10.55
N PRO A 233 -10.02 -2.97 11.64
CA PRO A 233 -9.68 -1.82 12.49
C PRO A 233 -8.33 -2.02 13.19
N MET A 234 -7.59 -0.92 13.38
CA MET A 234 -6.39 -0.93 14.24
C MET A 234 -6.78 -1.33 15.68
N GLY A 235 -5.89 -2.04 16.35
CA GLY A 235 -6.12 -2.50 17.73
C GLY A 235 -7.19 -3.59 17.86
N SER A 236 -7.58 -4.26 16.77
CA SER A 236 -8.56 -5.37 16.84
C SER A 236 -8.00 -6.63 17.49
N GLY A 237 -6.68 -6.73 17.60
CA GLY A 237 -5.97 -7.93 18.06
C GLY A 237 -5.87 -9.03 16.98
N ALA A 238 -4.82 -9.84 17.09
CA ALA A 238 -4.49 -10.88 16.10
C ALA A 238 -5.62 -11.92 15.90
N SER A 239 -6.44 -12.16 16.90
CA SER A 239 -7.57 -13.11 16.83
C SER A 239 -8.68 -12.68 15.86
N ALA A 240 -8.75 -11.38 15.51
CA ALA A 240 -9.71 -10.84 14.56
C ALA A 240 -9.24 -10.94 13.10
N TYR A 241 -8.01 -11.31 12.85
CA TYR A 241 -7.42 -11.35 11.51
C TYR A 241 -7.76 -12.66 10.79
N PRO A 242 -7.89 -12.63 9.44
CA PRO A 242 -8.07 -13.86 8.68
C PRO A 242 -6.93 -14.84 8.95
N TYR A 243 -7.25 -15.99 9.53
CA TYR A 243 -6.26 -17.01 9.89
C TYR A 243 -6.11 -18.04 8.77
N VAL A 244 -4.87 -18.23 8.31
CA VAL A 244 -4.50 -19.16 7.25
C VAL A 244 -3.74 -20.33 7.84
N LYS A 245 -4.29 -21.54 7.70
CA LYS A 245 -3.63 -22.76 8.15
C LYS A 245 -2.56 -23.22 7.17
N LYS A 246 -1.45 -23.70 7.69
CA LYS A 246 -0.29 -24.17 6.91
C LYS A 246 -0.67 -25.23 5.87
N GLU A 247 -1.53 -26.17 6.24
CA GLU A 247 -1.97 -27.26 5.38
C GLU A 247 -2.81 -26.82 4.16
N TRP A 248 -3.27 -25.57 4.13
CA TRP A 248 -3.97 -25.03 2.97
C TRP A 248 -3.01 -24.46 1.92
N ILE A 249 -1.75 -24.22 2.31
CA ILE A 249 -0.81 -23.46 1.49
C ILE A 249 -0.09 -24.39 0.53
N LYS A 250 -0.22 -24.09 -0.76
CA LYS A 250 0.53 -24.77 -1.82
C LYS A 250 2.03 -24.46 -1.71
N PRO A 251 2.91 -25.45 -1.87
CA PRO A 251 4.33 -25.16 -2.06
C PRO A 251 4.57 -24.16 -3.20
N GLY A 252 5.46 -23.21 -2.99
CA GLY A 252 5.76 -22.16 -3.96
C GLY A 252 4.81 -20.93 -3.89
N ALA A 253 3.79 -20.94 -3.06
CA ALA A 253 2.84 -19.83 -2.95
C ALA A 253 3.54 -18.53 -2.51
N LEU A 254 3.12 -17.42 -3.14
CA LEU A 254 3.46 -16.05 -2.75
C LEU A 254 2.23 -15.38 -2.14
N PHE A 255 2.35 -14.93 -0.90
CA PHE A 255 1.36 -14.08 -0.26
C PHE A 255 1.82 -12.62 -0.32
N CYS A 256 1.01 -11.75 -0.92
CA CYS A 256 1.14 -10.30 -0.89
C CYS A 256 0.11 -9.75 0.11
N LEU A 257 0.57 -9.13 1.18
CA LEU A 257 -0.23 -8.85 2.37
C LEU A 257 -0.29 -7.35 2.69
N PRO A 258 -1.02 -6.54 1.89
CA PRO A 258 -1.30 -5.14 2.22
C PRO A 258 -2.41 -4.96 3.27
N GLY A 259 -2.95 -6.05 3.80
CA GLY A 259 -3.97 -6.10 4.83
C GLY A 259 -3.75 -7.24 5.81
N ALA A 260 -4.68 -7.36 6.76
CA ALA A 260 -4.58 -8.34 7.84
C ALA A 260 -4.59 -9.79 7.33
N ALA A 261 -3.64 -10.56 7.82
CA ALA A 261 -3.60 -12.02 7.74
C ALA A 261 -2.82 -12.57 8.94
N SER A 262 -3.20 -13.72 9.45
CA SER A 262 -2.54 -14.40 10.57
C SER A 262 -2.17 -15.82 10.17
N PHE A 263 -1.05 -16.30 10.66
CA PHE A 263 -0.46 -17.61 10.37
C PHE A 263 0.09 -18.22 11.67
N ASP A 264 0.25 -19.56 11.68
CA ASP A 264 0.96 -20.23 12.76
C ASP A 264 2.42 -19.78 12.85
N ASP A 265 2.93 -19.60 14.08
CA ASP A 265 4.35 -19.32 14.31
C ASP A 265 5.24 -20.42 13.68
N SER A 266 4.78 -21.68 13.67
CA SER A 266 5.51 -22.79 13.04
C SER A 266 5.72 -22.62 11.53
N LEU A 267 4.85 -21.89 10.84
CA LEU A 267 5.06 -21.52 9.42
C LEU A 267 6.07 -20.36 9.32
N LEU A 268 5.91 -19.33 10.15
CA LEU A 268 6.77 -18.13 10.14
C LEU A 268 8.21 -18.48 10.51
N LEU A 269 8.39 -19.42 11.44
CA LEU A 269 9.70 -19.88 11.90
C LEU A 269 10.32 -20.98 11.01
N ASN A 270 9.58 -21.48 10.03
CA ASN A 270 10.07 -22.51 9.13
C ASN A 270 11.15 -21.94 8.19
N GLU A 271 12.28 -22.63 8.07
CA GLU A 271 13.40 -22.20 7.20
C GLU A 271 13.03 -22.14 5.71
N ASN A 272 12.04 -22.93 5.28
CA ASN A 272 11.52 -22.89 3.91
C ASN A 272 10.52 -21.75 3.66
N THR A 273 10.18 -20.98 4.68
CA THR A 273 9.32 -19.80 4.56
C THR A 273 10.20 -18.54 4.52
N LYS A 274 10.13 -17.80 3.42
CA LYS A 274 10.82 -16.52 3.28
C LYS A 274 9.91 -15.41 3.75
N LEU A 275 10.41 -14.58 4.67
CA LEU A 275 9.72 -13.42 5.22
C LEU A 275 10.27 -12.17 4.55
N VAL A 276 9.41 -11.46 3.82
CA VAL A 276 9.79 -10.25 3.07
C VAL A 276 8.93 -9.08 3.52
N VAL A 277 9.52 -7.91 3.61
CA VAL A 277 8.84 -6.64 3.91
C VAL A 277 9.15 -5.60 2.83
N ASP A 278 8.29 -4.61 2.68
CA ASP A 278 8.50 -3.48 1.75
C ASP A 278 9.64 -2.56 2.21
N ASN A 279 9.70 -2.24 3.52
CA ASN A 279 10.81 -1.51 4.14
C ASN A 279 10.86 -1.81 5.64
N ILE A 280 11.90 -2.48 6.09
CA ILE A 280 12.03 -2.90 7.49
C ILE A 280 12.01 -1.72 8.48
N LYS A 281 12.46 -0.52 8.05
CA LYS A 281 12.48 0.68 8.90
C LYS A 281 11.08 1.15 9.32
N LEU A 282 10.06 0.91 8.50
CA LEU A 282 8.68 1.18 8.87
C LEU A 282 8.23 0.30 10.05
N TYR A 283 8.58 -0.98 10.03
CA TYR A 283 8.19 -1.92 11.08
C TYR A 283 8.98 -1.70 12.38
N GLU A 284 10.24 -1.26 12.26
CA GLU A 284 11.03 -0.77 13.41
C GLU A 284 10.34 0.45 14.05
N ALA A 285 9.92 1.44 13.24
CA ALA A 285 9.21 2.61 13.73
C ALA A 285 7.89 2.24 14.42
N TRP A 286 7.11 1.33 13.86
CA TRP A 286 5.89 0.85 14.51
C TRP A 286 6.16 0.13 15.84
N ALA A 287 7.24 -0.65 15.95
CA ALA A 287 7.63 -1.29 17.20
C ALA A 287 8.06 -0.28 18.28
N GLU A 288 8.51 0.93 17.89
CA GLU A 288 8.80 2.04 18.81
C GLU A 288 7.54 2.84 19.18
N GLU A 289 6.62 3.03 18.23
CA GLU A 289 5.44 3.92 18.36
C GLU A 289 4.25 3.24 19.04
N TYR A 290 4.15 1.90 18.97
CA TYR A 290 2.99 1.15 19.47
C TYR A 290 3.38 0.14 20.55
N PRO A 291 2.44 -0.16 21.49
CA PRO A 291 2.71 -1.14 22.54
C PRO A 291 2.93 -2.55 21.97
N TYR A 292 3.80 -3.30 22.66
CA TYR A 292 4.00 -4.72 22.38
C TYR A 292 2.82 -5.58 22.93
N PRO A 293 2.35 -6.64 22.23
CA PRO A 293 2.77 -7.03 20.87
C PRO A 293 2.28 -6.03 19.81
N THR A 294 3.19 -5.57 18.97
CA THR A 294 2.88 -4.57 17.93
C THR A 294 1.83 -5.08 16.95
N PHE A 295 1.83 -6.39 16.66
CA PHE A 295 0.89 -7.01 15.75
C PHE A 295 -0.58 -6.95 16.21
N ASP A 296 -0.85 -6.83 17.51
CA ASP A 296 -2.22 -6.65 18.01
C ASP A 296 -2.77 -5.24 17.69
N MET A 297 -1.88 -4.26 17.56
CA MET A 297 -2.22 -2.88 17.22
C MET A 297 -2.18 -2.66 15.69
N ILE A 298 -1.12 -3.12 15.05
CA ILE A 298 -0.86 -2.95 13.61
C ILE A 298 -1.03 -4.30 12.93
N TYR A 299 -2.16 -4.49 12.25
CA TYR A 299 -2.57 -5.73 11.61
C TYR A 299 -1.70 -6.18 10.41
N ILE A 300 -0.64 -5.46 10.10
CA ILE A 300 0.28 -5.77 9.00
C ILE A 300 1.29 -6.82 9.46
N LEU A 301 1.42 -7.90 8.70
CA LEU A 301 2.13 -9.13 9.13
C LEU A 301 3.60 -8.90 9.51
N GLY A 302 4.28 -7.93 8.90
CA GLY A 302 5.67 -7.57 9.27
C GLY A 302 5.83 -7.15 10.73
N SER A 303 4.77 -6.61 11.37
CA SER A 303 4.76 -6.36 12.81
C SER A 303 4.86 -7.66 13.62
N LYS A 304 4.21 -8.75 13.16
CA LYS A 304 4.37 -10.09 13.77
C LYS A 304 5.79 -10.61 13.60
N PHE A 305 6.44 -10.33 12.46
CA PHE A 305 7.85 -10.71 12.27
C PHE A 305 8.75 -10.00 13.30
N MET A 306 8.51 -8.70 13.52
CA MET A 306 9.25 -7.92 14.53
C MET A 306 8.99 -8.43 15.95
N ASP A 307 7.73 -8.77 16.29
CA ASP A 307 7.38 -9.34 17.58
C ASP A 307 8.11 -10.67 17.83
N LEU A 308 8.16 -11.57 16.84
CA LEU A 308 8.89 -12.85 16.95
C LEU A 308 10.41 -12.65 17.13
N ALA A 309 10.99 -11.64 16.46
CA ALA A 309 12.39 -11.29 16.67
C ALA A 309 12.63 -10.69 18.06
N HIS A 310 11.73 -9.83 18.56
CA HIS A 310 11.77 -9.29 19.91
C HIS A 310 11.69 -10.38 20.98
N GLU A 311 10.88 -11.41 20.76
CA GLU A 311 10.76 -12.59 21.63
C GLU A 311 11.99 -13.52 21.60
N GLY A 312 12.96 -13.26 20.73
CA GLY A 312 14.13 -14.12 20.53
C GLY A 312 13.80 -15.47 19.87
N LYS A 313 12.62 -15.60 19.25
CA LYS A 313 12.21 -16.81 18.52
C LYS A 313 12.85 -16.94 17.14
N MET A 314 13.33 -15.84 16.59
CA MET A 314 14.09 -15.82 15.33
C MET A 314 15.06 -14.64 15.30
N GLU A 315 16.11 -14.79 14.47
CA GLU A 315 17.00 -13.68 14.16
C GLU A 315 16.31 -12.66 13.25
N LYS A 316 16.48 -11.38 13.54
CA LYS A 316 15.92 -10.27 12.72
C LYS A 316 16.40 -10.31 11.27
N SER A 317 17.61 -10.83 11.02
CA SER A 317 18.18 -11.02 9.66
C SER A 317 17.38 -11.94 8.77
N ARG A 318 16.44 -12.73 9.31
CA ARG A 318 15.50 -13.53 8.51
C ARG A 318 14.39 -12.71 7.86
N ILE A 319 14.20 -11.45 8.27
CA ILE A 319 13.27 -10.51 7.66
C ILE A 319 13.98 -9.81 6.52
N HIS A 320 13.64 -10.14 5.29
CA HIS A 320 14.28 -9.61 4.09
C HIS A 320 13.57 -8.33 3.63
N ASP A 321 14.33 -7.26 3.44
CA ASP A 321 13.85 -6.05 2.80
C ASP A 321 13.77 -6.25 1.28
N LEU A 322 12.63 -5.94 0.66
CA LEU A 322 12.48 -6.13 -0.78
C LEU A 322 13.44 -5.22 -1.56
N GLY A 323 13.70 -4.01 -1.08
CA GLY A 323 14.68 -3.10 -1.68
C GLY A 323 16.09 -3.70 -1.71
N ALA A 324 16.49 -4.43 -0.66
CA ALA A 324 17.78 -5.13 -0.61
C ALA A 324 17.84 -6.29 -1.61
N ILE A 325 16.72 -7.01 -1.80
CA ILE A 325 16.61 -8.05 -2.84
C ILE A 325 16.76 -7.42 -4.23
N LEU A 326 16.08 -6.33 -4.51
CA LEU A 326 16.11 -5.62 -5.79
C LEU A 326 17.50 -5.03 -6.12
N ASN A 327 18.27 -4.66 -5.09
CA ASN A 327 19.64 -4.20 -5.23
C ASN A 327 20.69 -5.35 -5.24
N GLY A 328 20.24 -6.61 -5.21
CA GLY A 328 21.13 -7.78 -5.26
C GLY A 328 21.93 -8.05 -3.98
N LYS A 329 21.56 -7.43 -2.86
CA LYS A 329 22.19 -7.63 -1.54
C LYS A 329 21.69 -8.91 -0.86
N LEU A 330 20.45 -9.28 -1.11
CA LEU A 330 19.78 -10.46 -0.58
C LEU A 330 19.18 -11.29 -1.72
N PRO A 331 19.07 -12.63 -1.56
CA PRO A 331 18.44 -13.45 -2.57
C PRO A 331 16.92 -13.24 -2.59
N GLY A 332 16.32 -13.27 -3.78
CA GLY A 332 14.89 -13.36 -3.99
C GLY A 332 14.35 -14.77 -3.71
N ARG A 333 13.47 -15.29 -4.57
CA ARG A 333 13.05 -16.69 -4.52
C ARG A 333 14.24 -17.60 -4.86
N GLU A 334 14.53 -18.55 -3.99
CA GLU A 334 15.67 -19.47 -4.15
C GLU A 334 15.26 -20.87 -4.61
N ARG A 335 13.98 -21.24 -4.38
CA ARG A 335 13.43 -22.54 -4.78
C ARG A 335 11.96 -22.40 -5.17
N ASP A 336 11.51 -23.23 -6.09
CA ASP A 336 10.13 -23.21 -6.59
C ASP A 336 9.10 -23.61 -5.52
N ASP A 337 9.48 -24.42 -4.54
CA ASP A 337 8.63 -24.87 -3.43
C ASP A 337 8.62 -23.90 -2.24
N GLN A 338 9.46 -22.85 -2.25
CA GLN A 338 9.58 -21.89 -1.16
C GLN A 338 8.32 -21.06 -1.01
N ILE A 339 7.70 -21.08 0.17
CA ILE A 339 6.58 -20.19 0.52
C ILE A 339 7.16 -18.80 0.83
N ILE A 340 6.58 -17.76 0.24
CA ILE A 340 6.99 -16.38 0.50
C ILE A 340 5.83 -15.60 1.10
N LEU A 341 6.06 -14.99 2.25
CA LEU A 341 5.13 -14.08 2.91
C LEU A 341 5.66 -12.65 2.76
N TYR A 342 5.08 -11.90 1.85
CA TYR A 342 5.46 -10.51 1.59
C TYR A 342 4.47 -9.55 2.27
N SER A 343 4.92 -8.94 3.34
CA SER A 343 4.18 -7.95 4.11
C SER A 343 4.35 -6.57 3.51
N VAL A 344 3.26 -5.84 3.34
CA VAL A 344 3.23 -4.50 2.76
C VAL A 344 2.55 -3.54 3.73
N GLY A 345 3.32 -2.65 4.31
CA GLY A 345 2.84 -1.67 5.28
C GLY A 345 2.22 -0.44 4.63
N GLY A 346 2.75 -0.07 3.46
CA GLY A 346 2.43 1.17 2.77
C GLY A 346 3.09 2.39 3.43
N MET A 347 3.62 3.30 2.62
CA MET A 347 4.44 4.40 3.12
C MET A 347 4.11 5.72 2.42
N PRO A 348 4.29 6.89 3.09
CA PRO A 348 4.11 8.19 2.46
C PRO A 348 5.03 8.43 1.25
N VAL A 349 6.23 7.86 1.26
CA VAL A 349 7.20 7.93 0.13
C VAL A 349 6.63 7.38 -1.18
N GLU A 350 5.73 6.39 -1.11
CA GLU A 350 5.07 5.80 -2.28
C GLU A 350 4.10 6.78 -2.95
N ASP A 351 3.38 7.54 -2.12
CA ASP A 351 2.47 8.58 -2.62
C ASP A 351 3.26 9.74 -3.26
N VAL A 352 4.42 10.12 -2.67
CA VAL A 352 5.31 11.15 -3.23
C VAL A 352 5.91 10.68 -4.57
N ALA A 353 6.44 9.46 -4.64
CA ALA A 353 7.08 8.93 -5.84
C ALA A 353 6.09 8.81 -7.01
N TRP A 354 4.91 8.21 -6.79
CA TRP A 354 3.91 8.10 -7.84
C TRP A 354 3.29 9.46 -8.19
N GLY A 355 3.10 10.33 -7.18
CA GLY A 355 2.67 11.71 -7.38
C GLY A 355 3.63 12.51 -8.25
N HIS A 356 4.94 12.34 -8.03
CA HIS A 356 5.99 12.94 -8.86
C HIS A 356 5.85 12.52 -10.34
N ASP A 357 5.75 11.23 -10.63
CA ASP A 357 5.67 10.74 -12.01
C ASP A 357 4.39 11.19 -12.73
N VAL A 358 3.26 11.26 -12.01
CA VAL A 358 2.00 11.79 -12.55
C VAL A 358 2.11 13.30 -12.78
N TYR A 359 2.74 14.04 -11.85
CA TYR A 359 2.97 15.47 -11.96
C TYR A 359 3.86 15.82 -13.17
N GLU A 360 5.01 15.16 -13.31
CA GLU A 360 5.92 15.36 -14.44
C GLU A 360 5.21 15.11 -15.78
N TYR A 361 4.48 14.01 -15.88
CA TYR A 361 3.70 13.73 -17.08
C TYR A 361 2.66 14.82 -17.37
N ALA A 362 1.96 15.29 -16.33
CA ALA A 362 0.97 16.35 -16.47
C ALA A 362 1.60 17.67 -16.94
N MET A 363 2.77 18.03 -16.40
CA MET A 363 3.52 19.21 -16.80
C MET A 363 3.96 19.14 -18.28
N GLU A 364 4.52 18.00 -18.70
CA GLU A 364 4.97 17.79 -20.09
C GLU A 364 3.83 17.86 -21.11
N HIS A 365 2.61 17.45 -20.73
CA HIS A 365 1.46 17.38 -21.63
C HIS A 365 0.44 18.51 -21.44
N GLY A 366 0.74 19.50 -20.58
CA GLY A 366 -0.13 20.65 -20.34
C GLY A 366 -1.48 20.26 -19.71
N ILE A 367 -1.50 19.22 -18.86
CA ILE A 367 -2.70 18.75 -18.15
C ILE A 367 -2.82 19.48 -16.81
N GLY A 368 -4.05 19.81 -16.41
CA GLY A 368 -4.35 20.45 -15.13
C GLY A 368 -4.57 21.95 -15.23
N THR A 369 -4.76 22.58 -14.07
CA THR A 369 -5.04 24.01 -13.95
C THR A 369 -3.96 24.69 -13.13
N LYS A 370 -3.33 25.69 -13.72
CA LYS A 370 -2.34 26.51 -12.99
C LYS A 370 -3.06 27.46 -12.03
N LEU A 371 -2.74 27.36 -10.75
CA LEU A 371 -3.24 28.24 -9.70
C LEU A 371 -2.12 29.11 -9.18
N ASN A 372 -2.43 30.36 -8.89
CA ASN A 372 -1.49 31.31 -8.30
C ASN A 372 -1.68 31.39 -6.80
N LEU A 373 -0.65 31.10 -6.02
CA LEU A 373 -0.67 31.25 -4.56
C LEU A 373 -0.48 32.72 -4.18
N TRP A 374 0.52 33.40 -4.79
CA TRP A 374 0.68 34.84 -4.74
C TRP A 374 1.60 35.33 -5.88
N LYS A 375 1.37 36.56 -6.31
CA LYS A 375 2.28 37.28 -7.24
C LYS A 375 3.43 37.91 -6.47
N THR A 376 3.14 38.43 -5.29
CA THR A 376 4.10 39.01 -4.36
C THR A 376 3.59 38.73 -2.95
N PRO A 377 4.40 38.19 -2.02
CA PRO A 377 3.98 37.98 -0.64
C PRO A 377 3.62 39.31 0.02
N TYR A 378 2.55 39.31 0.84
CA TYR A 378 2.09 40.51 1.53
C TYR A 378 3.03 40.94 2.68
N LEU A 379 3.55 39.95 3.40
CA LEU A 379 4.56 40.08 4.45
C LEU A 379 5.74 39.16 4.17
N TYR A 380 6.97 39.61 4.51
CA TYR A 380 8.21 38.86 4.33
C TYR A 380 9.29 39.31 5.32
#